data_db80a83948c954a52648c192841cc4ea
#
_entry.id   db80a83948c954a52648c192841cc4ea
#
_cell.length_a   1.000
_cell.length_b   1.000
_cell.length_c   1.000
_cell.angle_alpha   90.00
_cell.angle_beta   90.00
_cell.angle_gamma   90.00
#
_symmetry.space_group_name_H-M   'P 1'
#
loop_
_entity.id
_entity.type
_entity.pdbx_description
1 polymer ?
#
loop_
_entity_poly.entity_id
_entity_poly.type
_entity_poly.pdbx_seq_one_letter_code
_entity_poly.pdbx_strand_id
1 'polypeptide(L)'
;PICGRVSHEPVIQLDVLPTALAAANVVGASAPSSSAKAEATMEATLDGVNLLPLLEGKADKLAPRELYFRFGVQHAVRAGDWKLVKAGKDMEPMLVNLANDPGEQKDLSAENPAKKKELLALFEKWNASMQPPRWEDQRWNGEENRKELKKERKKGKTAE
;
A
#
# COMPACT_ATOMS: atom_id res chain seq x y z
N PRO A 1 13.20 23.54 -7.77
CA PRO A 1 12.83 22.28 -8.44
C PRO A 1 13.65 22.11 -9.70
N ILE A 2 14.14 20.90 -9.96
CA ILE A 2 14.87 20.59 -11.18
C ILE A 2 13.83 20.23 -12.24
N CYS A 3 13.62 21.11 -13.20
CA CYS A 3 12.71 20.87 -14.34
C CYS A 3 13.27 19.83 -15.30
N GLY A 4 12.41 18.97 -15.87
CA GLY A 4 12.75 18.03 -16.94
C GLY A 4 13.43 16.73 -16.49
N ARG A 5 13.52 16.44 -15.18
CA ARG A 5 13.96 15.12 -14.69
C ARG A 5 12.79 14.18 -14.52
N VAL A 6 13.03 12.91 -14.83
CA VAL A 6 12.13 11.79 -14.52
C VAL A 6 12.76 10.98 -13.40
N SER A 7 11.99 10.68 -12.34
CA SER A 7 12.39 9.75 -11.28
C SER A 7 11.54 8.49 -11.38
N HIS A 8 12.15 7.34 -11.20
CA HIS A 8 11.48 6.03 -11.14
C HIS A 8 11.27 5.54 -9.70
N GLU A 9 11.55 6.41 -8.71
CA GLU A 9 11.33 6.07 -7.30
C GLU A 9 9.84 5.86 -7.03
N PRO A 10 9.46 4.78 -6.32
CA PRO A 10 8.08 4.53 -5.98
C PRO A 10 7.58 5.52 -4.92
N VAL A 11 6.61 6.34 -5.31
CA VAL A 11 5.97 7.34 -4.45
C VAL A 11 4.48 7.03 -4.30
N ILE A 12 3.89 7.42 -3.17
CA ILE A 12 2.46 7.23 -2.89
C ILE A 12 1.85 8.51 -2.29
N GLN A 13 0.52 8.57 -2.26
CA GLN A 13 -0.20 9.75 -1.75
C GLN A 13 0.12 10.09 -0.29
N LEU A 14 0.54 9.14 0.53
CA LEU A 14 0.96 9.37 1.91
C LEU A 14 2.20 10.27 2.01
N ASP A 15 3.00 10.35 0.95
CA ASP A 15 4.21 11.16 0.89
C ASP A 15 3.91 12.67 0.71
N VAL A 16 2.69 13.02 0.31
CA VAL A 16 2.32 14.42 0.05
C VAL A 16 2.39 15.26 1.32
N LEU A 17 1.80 14.76 2.42
CA LEU A 17 1.75 15.51 3.68
C LEU A 17 3.13 15.79 4.26
N PRO A 18 4.02 14.78 4.48
CA PRO A 18 5.36 15.05 5.01
C PRO A 18 6.18 15.96 4.09
N THR A 19 6.00 15.89 2.78
CA THR A 19 6.68 16.76 1.82
C THR A 19 6.19 18.21 1.94
N ALA A 20 4.88 18.42 2.04
CA ALA A 20 4.29 19.76 2.21
C ALA A 20 4.72 20.40 3.54
N LEU A 21 4.72 19.64 4.63
CA LEU A 21 5.16 20.12 5.93
C LEU A 21 6.65 20.49 5.93
N ALA A 22 7.49 19.67 5.28
CA ALA A 22 8.90 19.97 5.11
C ALA A 22 9.13 21.23 4.27
N ALA A 23 8.38 21.41 3.17
CA ALA A 23 8.47 22.60 2.32
C ALA A 23 8.01 23.88 3.06
N ALA A 24 7.08 23.76 3.98
CA ALA A 24 6.60 24.85 4.83
C ALA A 24 7.50 25.13 6.06
N ASN A 25 8.61 24.39 6.23
CA ASN A 25 9.48 24.44 7.41
C ASN A 25 8.72 24.24 8.74
N VAL A 26 7.68 23.41 8.73
CA VAL A 26 6.97 23.04 9.96
C VAL A 26 7.81 22.03 10.72
N VAL A 27 8.36 22.45 11.86
CA VAL A 27 9.20 21.61 12.75
C VAL A 27 8.34 20.53 13.39
N GLY A 28 8.80 19.28 13.37
CA GLY A 28 8.09 18.14 13.97
C GLY A 28 7.41 17.21 12.96
N ALA A 29 7.52 17.47 11.64
CA ALA A 29 6.95 16.68 10.57
C ALA A 29 8.00 15.82 9.84
N SER A 30 9.10 15.51 10.50
CA SER A 30 10.12 14.63 9.91
C SER A 30 9.68 13.18 10.04
N ALA A 31 9.54 12.49 8.90
CA ALA A 31 9.58 11.04 8.87
C ALA A 31 10.87 10.56 9.56
N PRO A 32 10.90 9.40 10.22
CA PRO A 32 12.07 8.91 10.92
C PRO A 32 13.24 8.75 9.95
N SER A 33 14.12 9.74 9.95
CA SER A 33 15.47 9.62 9.44
C SER A 33 16.24 8.78 10.44
N SER A 34 16.87 7.72 10.00
CA SER A 34 17.56 6.73 10.82
C SER A 34 18.76 7.25 11.64
N SER A 35 18.90 8.57 11.86
CA SER A 35 20.07 9.15 12.49
C SER A 35 19.85 10.46 13.26
N ALA A 36 18.70 10.69 13.89
CA ALA A 36 18.60 11.81 14.82
C ALA A 36 17.72 11.46 16.03
N LYS A 37 18.41 11.41 17.19
CA LYS A 37 17.81 11.39 18.51
C LYS A 37 17.21 12.80 18.74
N ALA A 38 15.94 12.99 18.34
CA ALA A 38 15.21 14.23 18.54
C ALA A 38 14.25 14.06 19.71
N GLU A 39 14.26 15.05 20.60
CA GLU A 39 13.46 15.11 21.80
C GLU A 39 11.96 15.10 21.47
N ALA A 40 11.25 14.21 22.19
CA ALA A 40 9.85 13.92 22.01
C ALA A 40 8.94 15.10 22.36
N THR A 41 8.40 15.78 21.36
CA THR A 41 7.19 16.60 21.50
C THR A 41 6.24 16.28 20.36
N MET A 42 5.21 15.45 20.65
CA MET A 42 4.08 15.10 19.77
C MET A 42 4.47 14.79 18.31
N GLU A 43 5.35 13.81 18.11
CA GLU A 43 5.61 13.25 16.80
C GLU A 43 4.42 12.38 16.38
N ALA A 44 3.52 12.96 15.61
CA ALA A 44 2.66 12.14 14.76
C ALA A 44 3.59 11.41 13.78
N THR A 45 3.79 10.09 13.98
CA THR A 45 4.54 9.26 13.06
C THR A 45 3.76 9.20 11.75
N LEU A 46 4.23 9.92 10.75
CA LEU A 46 3.63 9.90 9.42
C LEU A 46 4.08 8.64 8.68
N ASP A 47 3.15 7.94 8.04
CA ASP A 47 3.45 6.74 7.27
C ASP A 47 4.17 7.05 5.94
N GLY A 48 4.07 8.28 5.45
CA GLY A 48 4.75 8.74 4.23
C GLY A 48 6.16 9.27 4.50
N VAL A 49 6.91 9.50 3.43
CA VAL A 49 8.26 10.07 3.47
C VAL A 49 8.30 11.45 2.83
N ASN A 50 9.26 12.27 3.29
CA ASN A 50 9.51 13.58 2.70
C ASN A 50 10.25 13.43 1.36
N LEU A 51 9.60 13.85 0.26
CA LEU A 51 10.15 13.81 -1.09
C LEU A 51 10.97 15.06 -1.45
N LEU A 52 11.03 16.07 -0.60
CA LEU A 52 11.66 17.34 -0.91
C LEU A 52 13.13 17.20 -1.35
N PRO A 53 13.97 16.38 -0.68
CA PRO A 53 15.35 16.16 -1.12
C PRO A 53 15.45 15.57 -2.55
N LEU A 54 14.53 14.67 -2.90
CA LEU A 54 14.45 14.10 -4.26
C LEU A 54 14.02 15.15 -5.28
N LEU A 55 13.00 15.96 -4.96
CA LEU A 55 12.46 17.02 -5.81
C LEU A 55 13.46 18.18 -6.04
N GLU A 56 14.30 18.46 -5.06
CA GLU A 56 15.36 19.46 -5.13
C GLU A 56 16.65 18.94 -5.79
N GLY A 57 16.74 17.64 -6.05
CA GLY A 57 17.93 17.00 -6.60
C GLY A 57 19.08 16.87 -5.60
N LYS A 58 18.78 16.97 -4.29
CA LYS A 58 19.73 16.72 -3.19
C LYS A 58 19.91 15.23 -2.91
N ALA A 59 18.97 14.42 -3.34
CA ALA A 59 19.02 12.96 -3.31
C ALA A 59 18.58 12.40 -4.67
N ASP A 60 19.19 11.32 -5.10
CA ASP A 60 18.82 10.60 -6.32
C ASP A 60 17.84 9.46 -6.07
N LYS A 61 17.81 8.95 -4.83
CA LYS A 61 16.96 7.82 -4.42
C LYS A 61 16.34 8.05 -3.06
N LEU A 62 15.20 7.42 -2.84
CA LEU A 62 14.60 7.28 -1.52
C LEU A 62 15.25 6.14 -0.74
N ALA A 63 15.14 6.17 0.59
CA ALA A 63 15.49 5.02 1.40
C ALA A 63 14.61 3.82 1.01
N PRO A 64 15.17 2.59 0.97
CA PRO A 64 14.36 1.40 0.71
C PRO A 64 13.20 1.30 1.70
N ARG A 65 12.02 1.03 1.17
CA ARG A 65 10.80 0.89 1.98
C ARG A 65 9.83 -0.09 1.34
N GLU A 66 8.94 -0.63 2.15
CA GLU A 66 7.80 -1.42 1.70
C GLU A 66 6.56 -0.52 1.59
N LEU A 67 5.78 -0.75 0.53
CA LEU A 67 4.49 -0.10 0.31
C LEU A 67 3.38 -1.13 0.46
N TYR A 68 2.43 -0.85 1.33
CA TYR A 68 1.33 -1.74 1.66
C TYR A 68 -0.01 -1.16 1.21
N PHE A 69 -0.84 -2.01 0.62
CA PHE A 69 -2.17 -1.65 0.13
C PHE A 69 -3.17 -2.70 0.59
N ARG A 70 -4.30 -2.26 1.15
CA ARG A 70 -5.39 -3.14 1.56
C ARG A 70 -6.72 -2.51 1.23
N PHE A 71 -7.57 -3.24 0.52
CA PHE A 71 -8.93 -2.85 0.19
C PHE A 71 -9.86 -4.08 0.31
N GLY A 72 -10.55 -4.21 1.44
CA GLY A 72 -11.32 -5.41 1.77
C GLY A 72 -10.45 -6.66 1.80
N VAL A 73 -10.77 -7.63 0.94
CA VAL A 73 -10.01 -8.88 0.79
C VAL A 73 -8.80 -8.77 -0.14
N GLN A 74 -8.76 -7.68 -0.92
CA GLN A 74 -7.65 -7.41 -1.83
C GLN A 74 -6.52 -6.76 -1.07
N HIS A 75 -5.31 -7.15 -1.40
CA HIS A 75 -4.12 -6.52 -0.84
C HIS A 75 -2.92 -6.65 -1.75
N ALA A 76 -1.96 -5.76 -1.54
CA ALA A 76 -0.66 -5.86 -2.16
C ALA A 76 0.43 -5.36 -1.22
N VAL A 77 1.64 -5.88 -1.42
CA VAL A 77 2.86 -5.36 -0.84
C VAL A 77 3.92 -5.23 -1.93
N ARG A 78 4.58 -4.09 -1.97
CA ARG A 78 5.70 -3.83 -2.86
C ARG A 78 6.97 -3.59 -2.03
N ALA A 79 8.04 -4.28 -2.35
CA ALA A 79 9.38 -4.09 -1.79
C ALA A 79 10.39 -4.01 -2.95
N GLY A 80 10.85 -2.79 -3.25
CA GLY A 80 11.66 -2.51 -4.43
C GLY A 80 10.92 -2.84 -5.73
N ASP A 81 11.51 -3.72 -6.55
CA ASP A 81 10.91 -4.18 -7.81
C ASP A 81 9.92 -5.34 -7.65
N TRP A 82 9.88 -5.96 -6.49
CA TRP A 82 8.99 -7.08 -6.25
C TRP A 82 7.65 -6.62 -5.69
N LYS A 83 6.58 -7.19 -6.21
CA LYS A 83 5.21 -6.96 -5.74
C LYS A 83 4.49 -8.29 -5.56
N LEU A 84 3.86 -8.46 -4.41
CA LEU A 84 2.89 -9.52 -4.17
C LEU A 84 1.50 -8.89 -4.20
N VAL A 85 0.59 -9.45 -4.98
CA VAL A 85 -0.78 -8.94 -5.11
C VAL A 85 -1.79 -10.07 -4.97
N LYS A 86 -2.82 -9.85 -4.15
CA LYS A 86 -4.02 -10.71 -4.07
C LYS A 86 -5.23 -9.91 -4.55
N ALA A 87 -5.77 -10.31 -5.70
CA ALA A 87 -6.82 -9.56 -6.38
C ALA A 87 -8.25 -9.92 -5.93
N GLY A 88 -8.45 -11.01 -5.18
CA GLY A 88 -9.78 -11.44 -4.72
C GLY A 88 -9.75 -12.45 -3.59
N LYS A 89 -10.93 -12.77 -3.03
CA LYS A 89 -11.08 -13.67 -1.89
C LYS A 89 -10.53 -15.07 -2.18
N ASP A 90 -10.92 -15.63 -3.32
CA ASP A 90 -10.62 -17.00 -3.71
C ASP A 90 -9.42 -17.10 -4.65
N MET A 91 -8.63 -16.02 -4.75
CA MET A 91 -7.43 -15.96 -5.59
C MET A 91 -6.18 -16.13 -4.74
N GLU A 92 -5.26 -16.96 -5.23
CA GLU A 92 -3.92 -17.04 -4.64
C GLU A 92 -3.13 -15.75 -4.90
N PRO A 93 -2.28 -15.32 -3.95
CA PRO A 93 -1.41 -14.18 -4.17
C PRO A 93 -0.40 -14.46 -5.31
N MET A 94 -0.32 -13.53 -6.25
CA MET A 94 0.59 -13.56 -7.39
C MET A 94 1.84 -12.72 -7.09
N LEU A 95 3.01 -13.23 -7.43
CA LEU A 95 4.30 -12.55 -7.30
C LEU A 95 4.75 -12.03 -8.66
N VAL A 96 5.04 -10.74 -8.77
CA VAL A 96 5.53 -10.11 -9.99
C VAL A 96 6.81 -9.32 -9.75
N ASN A 97 7.61 -9.14 -10.81
CA ASN A 97 8.77 -8.27 -10.79
C ASN A 97 8.54 -7.08 -11.73
N LEU A 98 8.28 -5.91 -11.15
CA LEU A 98 7.89 -4.69 -11.88
C LEU A 98 9.01 -4.11 -12.74
N ALA A 99 10.29 -4.44 -12.49
CA ALA A 99 11.39 -3.99 -13.34
C ALA A 99 11.35 -4.65 -14.72
N ASN A 100 10.89 -5.91 -14.78
CA ASN A 100 10.83 -6.70 -16.02
C ASN A 100 9.42 -6.80 -16.59
N ASP A 101 8.41 -6.65 -15.73
CA ASP A 101 6.99 -6.80 -16.08
C ASP A 101 6.15 -5.71 -15.39
N PRO A 102 6.20 -4.46 -15.86
CA PRO A 102 5.39 -3.38 -15.31
C PRO A 102 3.88 -3.57 -15.55
N GLY A 103 3.50 -4.47 -16.46
CA GLY A 103 2.12 -4.81 -16.77
C GLY A 103 1.54 -5.92 -15.89
N GLU A 104 2.34 -6.51 -14.98
CA GLU A 104 1.92 -7.55 -14.04
C GLU A 104 1.26 -8.77 -14.73
N GLN A 105 1.83 -9.19 -15.86
CA GLN A 105 1.25 -10.27 -16.68
C GLN A 105 1.74 -11.67 -16.27
N LYS A 106 2.95 -11.77 -15.69
CA LYS A 106 3.59 -13.04 -15.39
C LYS A 106 3.65 -13.29 -13.88
N ASP A 107 3.01 -14.37 -13.42
CA ASP A 107 3.17 -14.85 -12.05
C ASP A 107 4.49 -15.62 -11.89
N LEU A 108 5.37 -15.11 -11.03
CA LEU A 108 6.66 -15.68 -10.67
C LEU A 108 6.62 -16.47 -9.37
N SER A 109 5.44 -16.75 -8.81
CA SER A 109 5.26 -17.41 -7.51
C SER A 109 5.92 -18.80 -7.46
N ALA A 110 5.82 -19.56 -8.55
CA ALA A 110 6.40 -20.90 -8.64
C ALA A 110 7.93 -20.87 -8.82
N GLU A 111 8.42 -19.86 -9.53
CA GLU A 111 9.86 -19.69 -9.78
C GLU A 111 10.60 -19.12 -8.56
N ASN A 112 9.91 -18.33 -7.71
CA ASN A 112 10.50 -17.62 -6.57
C ASN A 112 9.70 -17.79 -5.27
N PRO A 113 9.53 -19.03 -4.76
CA PRO A 113 8.70 -19.31 -3.59
C PRO A 113 9.23 -18.65 -2.30
N ALA A 114 10.55 -18.51 -2.18
CA ALA A 114 11.17 -17.84 -1.04
C ALA A 114 10.81 -16.34 -0.99
N LYS A 115 10.83 -15.67 -2.15
CA LYS A 115 10.45 -14.24 -2.25
C LYS A 115 8.96 -14.03 -2.02
N LYS A 116 8.11 -14.92 -2.53
CA LYS A 116 6.66 -14.92 -2.22
C LYS A 116 6.42 -15.01 -0.71
N LYS A 117 7.09 -15.95 -0.04
CA LYS A 117 6.97 -16.13 1.42
C LYS A 117 7.44 -14.90 2.20
N GLU A 118 8.57 -14.30 1.79
CA GLU A 118 9.09 -13.06 2.38
C GLU A 118 8.06 -11.93 2.33
N LEU A 119 7.53 -11.63 1.14
CA LEU A 119 6.56 -10.55 0.97
C LEU A 119 5.23 -10.82 1.69
N LEU A 120 4.80 -12.08 1.72
CA LEU A 120 3.62 -12.47 2.49
C LEU A 120 3.82 -12.21 3.99
N ALA A 121 4.97 -12.60 4.54
CA ALA A 121 5.29 -12.35 5.94
C ALA A 121 5.37 -10.86 6.28
N LEU A 122 5.91 -10.02 5.37
CA LEU A 122 5.91 -8.57 5.51
C LEU A 122 4.48 -8.03 5.56
N PHE A 123 3.61 -8.48 4.64
CA PHE A 123 2.20 -8.06 4.64
C PHE A 123 1.47 -8.50 5.91
N GLU A 124 1.63 -9.74 6.34
CA GLU A 124 0.99 -10.27 7.56
C GLU A 124 1.42 -9.49 8.81
N LYS A 125 2.72 -9.20 8.94
CA LYS A 125 3.26 -8.38 10.04
C LYS A 125 2.63 -6.99 10.06
N TRP A 126 2.62 -6.30 8.92
CA TRP A 126 2.00 -4.98 8.80
C TRP A 126 0.49 -5.04 9.08
N ASN A 127 -0.22 -6.01 8.49
CA ASN A 127 -1.66 -6.15 8.66
C ASN A 127 -2.07 -6.45 10.10
N ALA A 128 -1.25 -7.18 10.85
CA ALA A 128 -1.48 -7.45 12.28
C ALA A 128 -1.37 -6.19 13.15
N SER A 129 -0.59 -5.18 12.73
CA SER A 129 -0.50 -3.88 13.42
C SER A 129 -1.63 -2.92 13.08
N MET A 130 -2.40 -3.22 12.01
CA MET A 130 -3.50 -2.37 11.55
C MET A 130 -4.81 -2.71 12.26
N GLN A 131 -5.65 -1.70 12.46
CA GLN A 131 -7.01 -1.95 12.94
C GLN A 131 -7.83 -2.70 11.89
N PRO A 132 -8.71 -3.63 12.32
CA PRO A 132 -9.63 -4.27 11.40
C PRO A 132 -10.55 -3.22 10.75
N PRO A 133 -10.96 -3.44 9.47
CA PRO A 133 -11.90 -2.55 8.82
C PRO A 133 -13.19 -2.41 9.64
N ARG A 134 -13.63 -1.18 9.91
CA ARG A 134 -14.88 -0.94 10.64
C ARG A 134 -16.12 -1.16 9.79
N TRP A 135 -15.97 -1.09 8.47
CA TRP A 135 -17.05 -1.30 7.51
C TRP A 135 -16.66 -2.45 6.60
N GLU A 136 -17.46 -3.50 6.65
CA GLU A 136 -17.42 -4.54 5.63
C GLU A 136 -18.11 -4.00 4.38
N ASP A 137 -17.38 -3.95 3.26
CA ASP A 137 -18.01 -3.59 2.00
C ASP A 137 -18.87 -4.77 1.53
N GLN A 138 -20.18 -4.65 1.72
CA GLN A 138 -21.16 -5.67 1.33
C GLN A 138 -21.09 -6.04 -0.16
N ARG A 139 -20.51 -5.17 -0.99
CA ARG A 139 -20.31 -5.44 -2.43
C ARG A 139 -19.26 -6.51 -2.69
N TRP A 140 -18.36 -6.77 -1.73
CA TRP A 140 -17.27 -7.74 -1.85
C TRP A 140 -17.55 -9.08 -1.17
N ASN A 141 -18.64 -9.20 -0.41
CA ASN A 141 -19.10 -10.47 0.14
C ASN A 141 -19.75 -11.36 -0.95
N GLY A 142 -19.30 -11.22 -2.17
CA GLY A 142 -19.48 -12.14 -3.26
C GLY A 142 -20.93 -12.47 -3.66
N GLU A 143 -21.09 -13.53 -4.43
CA GLU A 143 -22.36 -14.04 -4.93
C GLU A 143 -23.39 -14.46 -3.85
N GLU A 144 -22.94 -14.76 -2.64
CA GLU A 144 -23.82 -15.14 -1.52
C GLU A 144 -24.72 -13.98 -1.10
N ASN A 145 -24.17 -12.77 -0.90
CA ASN A 145 -24.97 -11.59 -0.58
C ASN A 145 -25.88 -11.17 -1.77
N ARG A 146 -25.44 -11.36 -3.01
CA ARG A 146 -26.30 -11.15 -4.18
C ARG A 146 -27.49 -12.14 -4.20
N LYS A 147 -27.29 -13.37 -3.76
CA LYS A 147 -28.36 -14.39 -3.67
C LYS A 147 -29.30 -14.09 -2.51
N GLU A 148 -28.80 -13.63 -1.37
CA GLU A 148 -29.64 -13.22 -0.23
C GLU A 148 -30.45 -11.96 -0.53
N LEU A 149 -29.84 -10.92 -1.05
CA LEU A 149 -30.55 -9.70 -1.49
C LEU A 149 -31.61 -9.99 -2.58
N LYS A 150 -31.33 -10.95 -3.49
CA LYS A 150 -32.35 -11.39 -4.47
C LYS A 150 -33.48 -12.18 -3.81
N LYS A 151 -33.21 -12.96 -2.74
CA LYS A 151 -34.23 -13.67 -1.97
C LYS A 151 -35.11 -12.72 -1.16
N GLU A 152 -34.53 -11.71 -0.53
CA GLU A 152 -35.27 -10.70 0.23
C GLU A 152 -36.13 -9.82 -0.68
N ARG A 153 -35.62 -9.39 -1.83
CA ARG A 153 -36.42 -8.66 -2.85
C ARG A 153 -37.58 -9.47 -3.41
N LYS A 154 -37.44 -10.80 -3.51
CA LYS A 154 -38.55 -11.67 -3.94
C LYS A 154 -39.59 -11.85 -2.82
N LYS A 155 -39.17 -11.94 -1.54
CA LYS A 155 -40.10 -12.03 -0.41
C LYS A 155 -40.89 -10.74 -0.21
N GLY A 156 -40.29 -9.56 -0.40
CA GLY A 156 -40.97 -8.29 -0.28
C GLY A 156 -42.01 -8.01 -1.40
N LYS A 157 -41.89 -8.67 -2.57
CA LYS A 157 -42.84 -8.52 -3.68
C LYS A 157 -44.01 -9.49 -3.61
N THR A 158 -44.02 -10.45 -2.71
CA THR A 158 -45.13 -11.41 -2.51
C THR A 158 -46.00 -11.06 -1.30
N ALA A 159 -45.71 -9.93 -0.63
CA ALA A 159 -46.42 -9.47 0.57
C ALA A 159 -47.30 -8.23 0.32
N GLU A 160 -47.46 -7.83 -0.95
CA GLU A 160 -48.48 -6.88 -1.46
C GLU A 160 -49.50 -7.65 -2.34
#